data_5f54b68a8c0bbfea3cd6ee5ec18bfe2a
#
_entry.id   5f54b68a8c0bbfea3cd6ee5ec18bfe2a
#
_cell.length_a   1.000
_cell.length_b   1.000
_cell.length_c   1.000
_cell.angle_alpha   90.00
_cell.angle_beta   90.00
_cell.angle_gamma   90.00
#
_symmetry.space_group_name_H-M   'P 1'
#
loop_
_entity.id
_entity.type
_entity.pdbx_description
1 polymer ?
#
loop_
_entity_poly.entity_id
_entity_poly.type
_entity_poly.pdbx_seq_one_letter_code
_entity_poly.pdbx_strand_id
1 'polypeptide(L)'
;MKKEPIVIQDQGSFFVGGSIVKGEGTFDPMNPPDCFNPPNPFIPGHPEPPKSGQTLRGDHVYVSYQMPVEPKKYPLVLLHGGFQSAKCWETTPDGREGYTNIFLRRGYTVYTVDQPRRGR
;
A
#
# COMPACT_ATOMS: atom_id res chain seq x y z
N MET A 1 -19.01 -12.56 -22.91
CA MET A 1 -19.72 -11.27 -22.95
C MET A 1 -18.73 -10.15 -22.69
N LYS A 2 -18.67 -9.13 -23.55
CA LYS A 2 -17.79 -7.99 -23.36
C LYS A 2 -18.34 -7.15 -22.21
N LYS A 3 -17.54 -6.95 -21.15
CA LYS A 3 -17.96 -6.14 -20.00
C LYS A 3 -17.94 -4.66 -20.37
N GLU A 4 -18.93 -3.91 -19.88
CA GLU A 4 -18.92 -2.45 -20.00
C GLU A 4 -17.70 -1.86 -19.30
N PRO A 5 -17.09 -0.80 -19.85
CA PRO A 5 -15.99 -0.12 -19.19
C PRO A 5 -16.41 0.47 -17.84
N ILE A 6 -15.47 0.61 -16.93
CA ILE A 6 -15.64 1.38 -15.71
C ILE A 6 -15.03 2.76 -15.95
N VAL A 7 -15.83 3.80 -15.81
CA VAL A 7 -15.36 5.19 -15.95
C VAL A 7 -14.96 5.70 -14.57
N ILE A 8 -13.70 6.05 -14.42
CA ILE A 8 -13.10 6.54 -13.18
C ILE A 8 -12.95 8.06 -13.27
N GLN A 9 -13.52 8.79 -12.32
CA GLN A 9 -13.40 10.23 -12.20
C GLN A 9 -12.05 10.62 -11.58
N ASP A 10 -11.60 9.86 -10.58
CA ASP A 10 -10.35 10.10 -9.88
C ASP A 10 -9.78 8.79 -9.32
N GLN A 11 -8.46 8.71 -9.21
CA GLN A 11 -7.77 7.58 -8.59
C GLN A 11 -6.39 8.02 -8.08
N GLY A 12 -5.89 7.32 -7.09
CA GLY A 12 -4.58 7.61 -6.53
C GLY A 12 -4.19 6.64 -5.43
N SER A 13 -3.10 6.98 -4.76
CA SER A 13 -2.61 6.24 -3.61
C SER A 13 -1.87 7.14 -2.64
N PHE A 14 -1.81 6.73 -1.39
CA PHE A 14 -1.11 7.45 -0.34
C PHE A 14 -0.71 6.51 0.80
N PHE A 15 0.19 6.97 1.66
CA PHE A 15 0.57 6.27 2.89
C PHE A 15 -0.08 6.94 4.10
N VAL A 16 -0.44 6.13 5.08
CA VAL A 16 -1.02 6.59 6.36
C VAL A 16 -0.20 6.07 7.52
N GLY A 17 0.07 6.95 8.49
CA GLY A 17 0.79 6.59 9.73
C GLY A 17 2.25 6.22 9.47
N GLY A 18 2.73 5.28 10.26
CA GLY A 18 4.10 4.81 10.19
C GLY A 18 5.06 5.55 11.13
N SER A 19 6.31 5.12 11.07
CA SER A 19 7.40 5.66 11.87
C SER A 19 8.56 6.09 10.98
N ILE A 20 9.27 7.13 11.40
CA ILE A 20 10.49 7.63 10.75
C ILE A 20 11.63 7.49 11.74
N VAL A 21 12.68 6.78 11.33
CA VAL A 21 13.90 6.64 12.12
C VAL A 21 15.06 7.22 11.31
N LYS A 22 15.76 8.20 11.91
CA LYS A 22 16.89 8.89 11.29
C LYS A 22 18.19 8.44 11.94
N GLY A 23 19.17 8.07 11.13
CA GLY A 23 20.56 7.94 11.56
C GLY A 23 21.21 9.33 11.61
N GLU A 24 21.96 9.58 12.66
CA GLU A 24 22.71 10.82 12.80
C GLU A 24 23.84 10.90 11.76
N GLY A 25 24.35 12.12 11.50
CA GLY A 25 25.46 12.36 10.59
C GLY A 25 25.06 12.50 9.12
N THR A 26 26.05 12.37 8.25
CA THR A 26 25.91 12.58 6.80
C THR A 26 26.03 11.23 6.07
N PHE A 27 25.24 11.05 5.03
CA PHE A 27 25.33 9.86 4.18
C PHE A 27 26.68 9.85 3.42
N ASP A 28 27.39 8.74 3.50
CA ASP A 28 28.62 8.50 2.74
C ASP A 28 28.34 7.57 1.54
N PRO A 29 28.37 8.10 0.31
CA PRO A 29 28.11 7.28 -0.88
C PRO A 29 29.23 6.27 -1.18
N MET A 30 30.43 6.45 -0.60
CA MET A 30 31.54 5.50 -0.77
C MET A 30 31.44 4.29 0.16
N ASN A 31 30.61 4.39 1.21
CA ASN A 31 30.26 3.31 2.14
C ASN A 31 28.74 3.11 2.17
N PRO A 32 28.11 2.68 1.06
CA PRO A 32 26.69 2.45 1.04
C PRO A 32 26.32 1.33 2.04
N PRO A 33 25.10 1.36 2.57
CA PRO A 33 24.62 0.27 3.41
C PRO A 33 24.61 -1.05 2.62
N ASP A 34 24.81 -2.15 3.32
CA ASP A 34 24.62 -3.46 2.75
C ASP A 34 23.15 -3.62 2.32
N CYS A 35 22.91 -3.67 1.01
CA CYS A 35 21.57 -3.79 0.47
C CYS A 35 20.93 -5.17 0.71
N PHE A 36 21.73 -6.19 1.05
CA PHE A 36 21.24 -7.54 1.35
C PHE A 36 20.90 -7.74 2.82
N ASN A 37 21.49 -6.94 3.71
CA ASN A 37 21.27 -7.03 5.15
C ASN A 37 21.30 -5.63 5.78
N PRO A 38 20.44 -4.72 5.36
CA PRO A 38 20.44 -3.36 5.90
C PRO A 38 19.99 -3.39 7.37
N PRO A 39 20.61 -2.54 8.22
CA PRO A 39 20.08 -2.31 9.55
C PRO A 39 18.67 -1.77 9.44
N ASN A 40 17.71 -2.43 10.07
CA ASN A 40 16.30 -2.05 9.94
C ASN A 40 15.56 -2.26 11.26
N PRO A 41 15.27 -1.18 11.99
CA PRO A 41 14.59 -1.26 13.28
C PRO A 41 13.13 -1.74 13.20
N PHE A 42 12.55 -1.77 11.99
CA PHE A 42 11.18 -2.25 11.79
C PHE A 42 11.10 -3.78 11.59
N ILE A 43 12.24 -4.46 11.43
CA ILE A 43 12.27 -5.92 11.25
C ILE A 43 12.57 -6.57 12.60
N PRO A 44 11.69 -7.45 13.13
CA PRO A 44 11.98 -8.21 14.34
C PRO A 44 13.29 -9.00 14.22
N GLY A 45 14.16 -8.89 15.22
CA GLY A 45 15.49 -9.52 15.21
C GLY A 45 16.60 -8.68 14.55
N HIS A 46 16.28 -7.53 13.97
CA HIS A 46 17.22 -6.58 13.39
C HIS A 46 17.02 -5.17 13.96
N PRO A 47 17.13 -4.96 15.28
CA PRO A 47 16.81 -3.67 15.94
C PRO A 47 17.87 -2.59 15.73
N GLU A 48 18.81 -2.81 14.84
CA GLU A 48 19.92 -1.86 14.64
C GLU A 48 19.43 -0.53 14.08
N PRO A 49 19.96 0.59 14.59
CA PRO A 49 19.61 1.91 14.06
C PRO A 49 20.11 2.06 12.61
N PRO A 50 19.48 2.93 11.83
CA PRO A 50 19.93 3.21 10.48
C PRO A 50 21.37 3.77 10.50
N LYS A 51 22.14 3.46 9.46
CA LYS A 51 23.49 4.00 9.28
C LYS A 51 23.44 5.52 9.17
N SER A 52 24.61 6.14 9.39
CA SER A 52 24.79 7.59 9.36
C SER A 52 24.15 8.25 8.13
N GLY A 53 23.37 9.28 8.37
CA GLY A 53 22.69 10.08 7.35
C GLY A 53 21.50 9.41 6.67
N GLN A 54 21.16 8.18 7.02
CA GLN A 54 19.99 7.48 6.46
C GLN A 54 18.69 7.86 7.17
N THR A 55 17.62 7.87 6.41
CA THR A 55 16.27 8.00 6.94
C THR A 55 15.47 6.78 6.52
N LEU A 56 15.01 5.98 7.48
CA LEU A 56 14.15 4.83 7.26
C LEU A 56 12.70 5.19 7.59
N ARG A 57 11.80 4.75 6.73
CA ARG A 57 10.35 4.89 6.94
C ARG A 57 9.73 3.51 6.92
N GLY A 58 8.96 3.18 7.94
CA GLY A 58 8.33 1.87 8.06
C GLY A 58 7.01 1.91 8.80
N ASP A 59 6.37 0.75 8.87
CA ASP A 59 5.10 0.53 9.57
C ASP A 59 3.95 1.46 9.11
N HIS A 60 4.01 1.93 7.86
CA HIS A 60 2.94 2.68 7.23
C HIS A 60 1.93 1.75 6.56
N VAL A 61 0.72 2.24 6.41
CA VAL A 61 -0.36 1.61 5.65
C VAL A 61 -0.35 2.17 4.24
N TYR A 62 -0.34 1.32 3.22
CA TYR A 62 -0.54 1.73 1.84
C TYR A 62 -2.04 1.72 1.52
N VAL A 63 -2.53 2.81 0.96
CA VAL A 63 -3.93 2.94 0.54
C VAL A 63 -3.96 3.33 -0.93
N SER A 64 -4.74 2.60 -1.72
CA SER A 64 -5.09 3.02 -3.07
C SER A 64 -6.60 3.23 -3.17
N TYR A 65 -7.03 4.18 -4.01
CA TYR A 65 -8.44 4.46 -4.20
C TYR A 65 -8.80 4.67 -5.67
N GLN A 66 -10.06 4.37 -5.96
CA GLN A 66 -10.69 4.67 -7.24
C GLN A 66 -12.09 5.24 -6.97
N MET A 67 -12.42 6.32 -7.67
CA MET A 67 -13.69 7.03 -7.56
C MET A 67 -14.39 6.99 -8.91
N PRO A 68 -15.58 6.38 -9.01
CA PRO A 68 -16.34 6.41 -10.25
C PRO A 68 -16.97 7.78 -10.48
N VAL A 69 -17.47 8.02 -11.67
CA VAL A 69 -18.26 9.22 -11.96
C VAL A 69 -19.56 9.21 -11.15
N GLU A 70 -19.93 10.36 -10.57
CA GLU A 70 -21.10 10.51 -9.70
C GLU A 70 -21.13 9.51 -8.53
N PRO A 71 -20.10 9.53 -7.67
CA PRO A 71 -19.98 8.54 -6.61
C PRO A 71 -21.08 8.67 -5.57
N LYS A 72 -21.48 7.56 -4.98
CA LYS A 72 -22.36 7.54 -3.80
C LYS A 72 -21.69 8.26 -2.63
N LYS A 73 -22.51 8.78 -1.72
CA LYS A 73 -22.08 9.61 -0.58
C LYS A 73 -21.00 8.94 0.30
N TYR A 74 -21.11 7.64 0.52
CA TYR A 74 -20.20 6.91 1.41
C TYR A 74 -19.30 5.98 0.60
N PRO A 75 -17.97 6.08 0.79
CA PRO A 75 -17.03 5.16 0.19
C PRO A 75 -17.02 3.81 0.92
N LEU A 76 -16.40 2.82 0.30
CA LEU A 76 -16.10 1.54 0.89
C LEU A 76 -14.60 1.43 1.13
N VAL A 77 -14.23 0.91 2.29
CA VAL A 77 -12.84 0.57 2.63
C VAL A 77 -12.72 -0.94 2.72
N LEU A 78 -11.88 -1.52 1.88
CA LEU A 78 -11.65 -2.95 1.79
C LEU A 78 -10.34 -3.32 2.50
N LEU A 79 -10.46 -4.05 3.61
CA LEU A 79 -9.35 -4.58 4.38
C LEU A 79 -9.16 -6.06 4.06
N HIS A 80 -7.94 -6.47 3.77
CA HIS A 80 -7.61 -7.87 3.55
C HIS A 80 -7.47 -8.64 4.86
N GLY A 81 -7.56 -9.97 4.79
CA GLY A 81 -7.36 -10.87 5.92
C GLY A 81 -5.88 -11.10 6.26
N GLY A 82 -5.63 -11.89 7.32
CA GLY A 82 -4.28 -12.30 7.70
C GLY A 82 -3.55 -13.00 6.54
N PHE A 83 -2.26 -12.71 6.39
CA PHE A 83 -1.39 -13.28 5.35
C PHE A 83 -1.80 -12.97 3.89
N GLN A 84 -2.65 -11.99 3.68
CA GLN A 84 -3.11 -11.54 2.37
C GLN A 84 -2.59 -10.13 2.07
N SER A 85 -2.97 -9.61 0.91
CA SER A 85 -2.79 -8.21 0.51
C SER A 85 -4.06 -7.71 -0.15
N ALA A 86 -4.12 -6.41 -0.47
CA ALA A 86 -5.24 -5.81 -1.19
C ALA A 86 -5.53 -6.49 -2.54
N LYS A 87 -4.57 -7.26 -3.08
CA LYS A 87 -4.74 -8.06 -4.29
C LYS A 87 -5.98 -8.98 -4.25
N CYS A 88 -6.36 -9.46 -3.07
CA CYS A 88 -7.54 -10.33 -2.91
C CYS A 88 -8.86 -9.66 -3.34
N TRP A 89 -8.90 -8.34 -3.41
CA TRP A 89 -10.07 -7.56 -3.82
C TRP A 89 -10.11 -7.21 -5.31
N GLU A 90 -8.97 -7.33 -6.02
CA GLU A 90 -8.80 -6.84 -7.39
C GLU A 90 -9.37 -7.81 -8.43
N THR A 91 -8.84 -9.01 -8.49
CA THR A 91 -9.25 -10.05 -9.44
C THR A 91 -9.18 -11.42 -8.79
N THR A 92 -10.06 -12.32 -9.24
CA THR A 92 -9.98 -13.74 -8.85
C THR A 92 -8.86 -14.45 -9.62
N PRO A 93 -8.33 -15.58 -9.12
CA PRO A 93 -7.27 -16.33 -9.80
C PRO A 93 -7.62 -16.78 -11.23
N ASP A 94 -8.88 -17.00 -11.51
CA ASP A 94 -9.41 -17.35 -12.84
C ASP A 94 -9.71 -16.12 -13.73
N GLY A 95 -9.29 -14.91 -13.32
CA GLY A 95 -9.36 -13.69 -14.12
C GLY A 95 -10.71 -12.97 -14.10
N ARG A 96 -11.65 -13.37 -13.27
CA ARG A 96 -12.91 -12.62 -13.08
C ARG A 96 -12.67 -11.33 -12.29
N GLU A 97 -13.59 -10.38 -12.41
CA GLU A 97 -13.59 -9.16 -11.61
C GLU A 97 -13.72 -9.49 -10.11
N GLY A 98 -12.89 -8.85 -9.32
CA GLY A 98 -13.02 -8.87 -7.87
C GLY A 98 -13.98 -7.81 -7.35
N TYR A 99 -14.08 -7.75 -6.05
CA TYR A 99 -15.02 -6.84 -5.36
C TYR A 99 -14.78 -5.36 -5.66
N THR A 100 -13.54 -4.94 -5.86
CA THR A 100 -13.22 -3.55 -6.23
C THR A 100 -14.03 -3.11 -7.46
N ASN A 101 -13.95 -3.86 -8.55
CA ASN A 101 -14.67 -3.53 -9.77
C ASN A 101 -16.18 -3.65 -9.62
N ILE A 102 -16.65 -4.66 -8.88
CA ILE A 102 -18.09 -4.85 -8.61
C ILE A 102 -18.68 -3.63 -7.88
N PHE A 103 -17.97 -3.11 -6.89
CA PHE A 103 -18.43 -1.93 -6.14
C PHE A 103 -18.31 -0.63 -6.95
N LEU A 104 -17.24 -0.47 -7.73
CA LEU A 104 -17.11 0.66 -8.65
C LEU A 104 -18.27 0.73 -9.66
N ARG A 105 -18.66 -0.42 -10.24
CA ARG A 105 -19.82 -0.50 -11.14
C ARG A 105 -21.14 -0.14 -10.47
N ARG A 106 -21.21 -0.25 -9.14
CA ARG A 106 -22.37 0.15 -8.33
C ARG A 106 -22.30 1.58 -7.82
N GLY A 107 -21.30 2.35 -8.27
CA GLY A 107 -21.14 3.76 -7.94
C GLY A 107 -20.48 4.04 -6.60
N TYR A 108 -19.80 3.08 -6.00
CA TYR A 108 -19.05 3.34 -4.77
C TYR A 108 -17.61 3.73 -5.08
N THR A 109 -17.13 4.78 -4.41
CA THR A 109 -15.69 4.99 -4.25
C THR A 109 -15.12 3.85 -3.41
N VAL A 110 -14.02 3.26 -3.85
CA VAL A 110 -13.40 2.12 -3.18
C VAL A 110 -11.99 2.48 -2.77
N TYR A 111 -11.69 2.26 -1.50
CA TYR A 111 -10.34 2.31 -0.93
C TYR A 111 -9.90 0.88 -0.63
N THR A 112 -8.73 0.49 -1.13
CA THR A 112 -8.09 -0.78 -0.78
C THR A 112 -6.87 -0.52 0.07
N VAL A 113 -6.68 -1.31 1.11
CA VAL A 113 -5.69 -1.05 2.16
C VAL A 113 -4.77 -2.25 2.29
N ASP A 114 -3.46 -2.00 2.19
CA ASP A 114 -2.43 -2.95 2.61
C ASP A 114 -1.95 -2.59 4.00
N GLN A 115 -2.13 -3.51 4.95
CA GLN A 115 -1.70 -3.34 6.33
C GLN A 115 -0.17 -3.23 6.41
N PRO A 116 0.38 -2.62 7.48
CA PRO A 116 1.80 -2.52 7.68
C PRO A 116 2.50 -3.88 7.54
N ARG A 117 3.64 -3.89 6.85
CA ARG A 117 4.44 -5.09 6.58
C ARG A 117 3.71 -6.16 5.75
N ARG A 118 2.67 -5.77 5.01
CA ARG A 118 1.90 -6.62 4.11
C ARG A 118 1.79 -5.96 2.73
N GLY A 119 1.68 -6.79 1.69
CA GLY A 119 1.44 -6.33 0.33
C GLY A 119 2.61 -5.53 -0.26
N ARG A 120 2.29 -4.34 -0.71
CA ARG A 120 3.18 -3.45 -1.47
C ARG A 120 4.05 -2.58 -0.59
#